data_89ec7edd8fa7a9e84b33edb2b6b0c60b
#
_entry.id   89ec7edd8fa7a9e84b33edb2b6b0c60b
#
_cell.length_a   1.000
_cell.length_b   1.000
_cell.length_c   1.000
_cell.angle_alpha   90.00
_cell.angle_beta   90.00
_cell.angle_gamma   90.00
#
_symmetry.space_group_name_H-M   'P 1'
#
loop_
_entity.id
_entity.type
_entity.pdbx_description
1 polymer ?
#
loop_
_entity_poly.entity_id
_entity_poly.type
_entity_poly.pdbx_seq_one_letter_code
_entity_poly.pdbx_strand_id
1 'polypeptide(L)'
;MADPHSAPLGPEAQFKAYLAQGKFMIQRSRSTGRHVFYPRVAVPGSGETDLEWVPASGDGTIYAITINRTREGGYNIALVDLEEGPRLMTRIEGVDTVAIGTRVKARITPIDGEPAVVFDVANQG
;
A
#
# COMPACT_ATOMS: atom_id res chain seq x y z
N MET A 1 27.99 -2.39 7.79
CA MET A 1 28.68 -2.18 6.50
C MET A 1 27.99 -3.02 5.43
N ALA A 2 27.73 -2.44 4.28
CA ALA A 2 27.10 -3.19 3.20
C ALA A 2 28.09 -4.20 2.63
N ASP A 3 27.59 -5.40 2.33
CA ASP A 3 28.36 -6.41 1.61
C ASP A 3 28.73 -5.82 0.24
N PRO A 4 29.99 -5.89 -0.19
CA PRO A 4 30.36 -5.37 -1.50
C PRO A 4 29.62 -6.05 -2.66
N HIS A 5 29.05 -7.22 -2.42
CA HIS A 5 28.24 -7.93 -3.41
C HIS A 5 26.75 -7.63 -3.28
N SER A 6 26.33 -6.90 -2.26
CA SER A 6 24.91 -6.58 -2.13
C SER A 6 24.60 -5.39 -3.01
N ALA A 7 23.63 -5.59 -3.90
CA ALA A 7 23.09 -4.49 -4.68
C ALA A 7 22.32 -3.54 -3.76
N PRO A 8 22.18 -2.26 -4.11
CA PRO A 8 21.24 -1.40 -3.40
C PRO A 8 19.88 -2.07 -3.37
N LEU A 9 19.13 -1.84 -2.29
CA LEU A 9 17.80 -2.40 -2.16
C LEU A 9 16.93 -1.93 -3.32
N GLY A 10 16.25 -2.88 -3.96
CA GLY A 10 15.26 -2.54 -4.97
C GLY A 10 14.05 -1.88 -4.34
N PRO A 11 13.17 -1.30 -5.16
CA PRO A 11 12.01 -0.55 -4.64
C PRO A 11 11.12 -1.37 -3.72
N GLU A 12 10.86 -2.63 -4.05
CA GLU A 12 10.04 -3.50 -3.21
C GLU A 12 10.69 -3.75 -1.85
N ALA A 13 11.99 -4.01 -1.83
CA ALA A 13 12.69 -4.24 -0.57
C ALA A 13 12.75 -2.97 0.28
N GLN A 14 12.89 -1.80 -0.36
CA GLN A 14 12.85 -0.52 0.34
C GLN A 14 11.47 -0.29 0.97
N PHE A 15 10.41 -0.60 0.24
CA PHE A 15 9.05 -0.47 0.76
C PHE A 15 8.86 -1.34 2.00
N LYS A 16 9.29 -2.59 1.93
CA LYS A 16 9.20 -3.50 3.08
C LYS A 16 10.03 -3.03 4.27
N ALA A 17 11.21 -2.46 4.01
CA ALA A 17 12.06 -1.93 5.07
C ALA A 17 11.39 -0.76 5.78
N TYR A 18 10.70 0.11 5.06
CA TYR A 18 9.92 1.18 5.68
C TYR A 18 8.78 0.62 6.54
N LEU A 19 8.06 -0.38 6.03
CA LEU A 19 6.98 -1.00 6.81
C LEU A 19 7.51 -1.60 8.11
N ALA A 20 8.69 -2.20 8.09
CA ALA A 20 9.31 -2.74 9.30
C ALA A 20 9.61 -1.66 10.32
N GLN A 21 9.74 -0.41 9.90
CA GLN A 21 9.93 0.76 10.77
C GLN A 21 8.60 1.41 11.16
N GLY A 22 7.47 0.84 10.74
CA GLY A 22 6.16 1.41 11.00
C GLY A 22 5.80 2.56 10.07
N LYS A 23 6.41 2.62 8.89
CA LYS A 23 6.21 3.71 7.93
C LYS A 23 5.57 3.20 6.65
N PHE A 24 4.42 3.76 6.30
CA PHE A 24 3.79 3.51 5.00
C PHE A 24 4.26 4.59 4.04
N MET A 25 5.25 4.25 3.22
CA MET A 25 5.86 5.17 2.27
C MET A 25 5.47 4.77 0.85
N ILE A 26 5.26 5.75 0.00
CA ILE A 26 5.00 5.51 -1.43
C ILE A 26 5.95 6.37 -2.25
N GLN A 27 6.03 6.07 -3.53
CA GLN A 27 6.93 6.79 -4.42
C GLN A 27 6.20 7.94 -5.11
N ARG A 28 6.94 9.00 -5.36
CA ARG A 28 6.44 10.17 -6.10
C ARG A 28 7.50 10.63 -7.08
N SER A 29 7.11 10.93 -8.31
CA SER A 29 8.01 11.54 -9.28
C SER A 29 8.27 12.98 -8.90
N ARG A 30 9.54 13.37 -8.80
CA ARG A 30 9.90 14.75 -8.47
C ARG A 30 9.51 15.71 -9.57
N SER A 31 9.61 15.26 -10.82
CA SER A 31 9.35 16.16 -11.96
C SER A 31 7.86 16.40 -12.18
N THR A 32 7.00 15.43 -11.92
CA THR A 32 5.56 15.56 -12.20
C THR A 32 4.69 15.60 -10.96
N GLY A 33 5.21 15.17 -9.80
CA GLY A 33 4.44 15.04 -8.58
C GLY A 33 3.52 13.85 -8.55
N ARG A 34 3.56 12.98 -9.56
CA ARG A 34 2.70 11.80 -9.62
C ARG A 34 3.16 10.75 -8.62
N HIS A 35 2.22 10.19 -7.89
CA HIS A 35 2.49 9.10 -6.95
C HIS A 35 2.34 7.77 -7.67
N VAL A 36 3.11 6.78 -7.22
CA VAL A 36 3.17 5.46 -7.84
C VAL A 36 3.01 4.39 -6.77
N PHE A 37 2.22 3.40 -7.05
CA PHE A 37 2.14 2.15 -6.32
C PHE A 37 1.69 1.06 -7.31
N TYR A 38 2.35 -0.05 -7.41
CA TYR A 38 3.35 -0.65 -6.52
C TYR A 38 4.75 -0.04 -6.73
N PRO A 39 5.73 -0.33 -5.80
CA PRO A 39 7.09 0.24 -5.92
C PRO A 39 7.75 -0.08 -7.26
N ARG A 40 8.36 0.94 -7.85
CA ARG A 40 8.93 0.82 -9.19
C ARG A 40 10.24 1.58 -9.29
N VAL A 41 11.01 1.25 -10.33
CA VAL A 41 12.22 1.99 -10.68
C VAL A 41 11.86 3.22 -11.50
N ALA A 42 10.80 3.12 -12.31
CA ALA A 42 10.37 4.19 -13.20
C ALA A 42 8.84 4.28 -13.22
N VAL A 43 8.32 5.47 -13.53
CA VAL A 43 6.87 5.66 -13.67
C VAL A 43 6.38 4.92 -14.91
N PRO A 44 5.37 4.03 -14.77
CA PRO A 44 4.83 3.33 -15.93
C PRO A 44 4.29 4.30 -16.97
N GLY A 45 4.62 4.05 -18.22
CA GLY A 45 4.15 4.85 -19.36
C GLY A 45 5.02 6.03 -19.70
N SER A 46 5.56 6.75 -18.72
CA SER A 46 6.40 7.92 -18.99
C SER A 46 7.89 7.63 -18.85
N GLY A 47 8.24 6.57 -18.08
CA GLY A 47 9.64 6.19 -17.90
C GLY A 47 10.43 7.07 -16.94
N GLU A 48 9.78 7.98 -16.23
CA GLU A 48 10.46 8.84 -15.26
C GLU A 48 11.13 8.02 -14.18
N THR A 49 12.39 8.32 -13.88
CA THR A 49 13.19 7.59 -12.90
C THR A 49 13.51 8.43 -11.66
N ASP A 50 13.05 9.66 -11.60
CA ASP A 50 13.30 10.57 -10.49
C ASP A 50 12.33 10.35 -9.33
N LEU A 51 12.13 9.10 -8.96
CA LEU A 51 11.20 8.72 -7.91
C LEU A 51 11.83 8.94 -6.53
N GLU A 52 11.05 9.52 -5.63
CA GLU A 52 11.43 9.68 -4.23
C GLU A 52 10.39 9.00 -3.34
N TRP A 53 10.81 8.64 -2.13
CA TRP A 53 9.90 8.07 -1.14
C TRP A 53 9.28 9.19 -0.33
N VAL A 54 7.96 9.17 -0.21
CA VAL A 54 7.22 10.15 0.58
C VAL A 54 6.23 9.42 1.48
N PRO A 55 5.90 9.97 2.65
CA PRO A 55 4.90 9.35 3.52
C PRO A 55 3.53 9.39 2.84
N ALA A 56 2.83 8.26 2.86
CA ALA A 56 1.44 8.22 2.43
C ALA A 56 0.56 8.76 3.55
N SER A 57 -0.52 9.45 3.19
CA SER A 57 -1.50 9.91 4.19
C SER A 57 -2.17 8.74 4.90
N GLY A 58 -2.28 7.61 4.20
CA GLY A 58 -3.01 6.46 4.70
C GLY A 58 -4.52 6.55 4.46
N ASP A 59 -5.00 7.65 3.93
CA ASP A 59 -6.42 7.82 3.64
C ASP A 59 -6.74 7.25 2.28
N GLY A 60 -7.86 6.55 2.19
CA GLY A 60 -8.28 5.95 0.93
C GLY A 60 -9.78 5.74 0.88
N THR A 61 -10.24 5.27 -0.27
CA THR A 61 -11.65 5.01 -0.53
C THR A 61 -11.76 3.65 -1.23
N ILE A 62 -12.75 2.86 -0.83
CA ILE A 62 -12.97 1.54 -1.43
C ILE A 62 -13.42 1.74 -2.89
N TYR A 63 -12.64 1.19 -3.80
CA TYR A 63 -13.00 1.14 -5.22
C TYR A 63 -13.77 -0.13 -5.54
N ALA A 64 -13.32 -1.26 -4.98
CA ALA A 64 -13.95 -2.57 -5.18
C ALA A 64 -13.61 -3.46 -4.00
N ILE A 65 -14.46 -4.42 -3.71
CA ILE A 65 -14.21 -5.38 -2.63
C ILE A 65 -14.93 -6.69 -2.96
N THR A 66 -14.25 -7.81 -2.71
CA THR A 66 -14.83 -9.13 -2.85
C THR A 66 -14.54 -9.93 -1.58
N ILE A 67 -15.35 -10.93 -1.33
CA ILE A 67 -15.14 -11.85 -0.20
C ILE A 67 -14.63 -13.17 -0.75
N ASN A 68 -13.48 -13.61 -0.22
CA ASN A 68 -12.92 -14.91 -0.54
C ASN A 68 -13.25 -15.86 0.62
N ARG A 69 -14.16 -16.80 0.40
CA ARG A 69 -14.61 -17.71 1.45
C ARG A 69 -13.84 -19.02 1.37
N THR A 70 -13.35 -19.47 2.51
CA THR A 70 -12.64 -20.74 2.65
C THR A 70 -13.29 -21.57 3.74
N ARG A 71 -12.85 -22.83 3.90
CA ARG A 71 -13.34 -23.69 4.98
C ARG A 71 -13.03 -23.15 6.36
N GLU A 72 -11.95 -22.38 6.48
CA GLU A 72 -11.49 -21.84 7.75
C GLU A 72 -12.05 -20.45 8.05
N GLY A 73 -13.00 -20.01 7.23
CA GLY A 73 -13.58 -18.68 7.31
C GLY A 73 -13.36 -17.95 6.01
N GLY A 74 -13.44 -16.64 6.04
CA GLY A 74 -13.26 -15.85 4.85
C GLY A 74 -12.43 -14.60 5.13
N TYR A 75 -11.95 -14.00 4.08
CA TYR A 75 -11.33 -12.68 4.14
C TYR A 75 -11.74 -11.91 2.90
N ASN A 76 -11.72 -10.62 3.00
CA ASN A 76 -12.02 -9.80 1.83
C ASN A 76 -10.73 -9.43 1.10
N ILE A 77 -10.89 -9.14 -0.18
CA ILE A 77 -9.84 -8.55 -1.01
C ILE A 77 -10.41 -7.25 -1.53
N ALA A 78 -9.73 -6.15 -1.26
CA ALA A 78 -10.21 -4.82 -1.60
C ALA A 78 -9.23 -4.10 -2.49
N LEU A 79 -9.76 -3.30 -3.41
CA LEU A 79 -8.99 -2.32 -4.14
C LEU A 79 -9.30 -0.96 -3.52
N VAL A 80 -8.28 -0.27 -3.06
CA VAL A 80 -8.40 1.00 -2.39
C VAL A 80 -7.70 2.08 -3.22
N ASP A 81 -8.41 3.16 -3.48
CA ASP A 81 -7.82 4.33 -4.10
C ASP A 81 -7.28 5.23 -3.00
N LEU A 82 -5.96 5.42 -2.98
CA LEU A 82 -5.32 6.33 -2.02
C LEU A 82 -5.65 7.77 -2.39
N GLU A 83 -5.69 8.65 -1.38
CA GLU A 83 -5.90 10.08 -1.61
C GLU A 83 -4.87 10.64 -2.61
N GLU A 84 -3.67 10.12 -2.60
CA GLU A 84 -2.60 10.55 -3.50
C GLU A 84 -2.80 10.09 -4.94
N GLY A 85 -3.74 9.18 -5.20
CA GLY A 85 -4.08 8.73 -6.54
C GLY A 85 -3.86 7.26 -6.84
N PRO A 86 -2.78 6.62 -6.38
CA PRO A 86 -2.57 5.21 -6.71
C PRO A 86 -3.62 4.29 -6.10
N ARG A 87 -3.86 3.19 -6.77
CA ARG A 87 -4.77 2.13 -6.32
C ARG A 87 -3.97 0.94 -5.88
N LEU A 88 -4.33 0.34 -4.76
CA LEU A 88 -3.64 -0.85 -4.27
C LEU A 88 -4.62 -1.94 -3.86
N MET A 89 -4.13 -3.18 -3.91
CA MET A 89 -4.88 -4.33 -3.44
C MET A 89 -4.51 -4.57 -1.98
N THR A 90 -5.53 -4.73 -1.14
CA THR A 90 -5.34 -4.89 0.29
C THR A 90 -6.54 -5.64 0.87
N ARG A 91 -6.68 -5.61 2.17
CA ARG A 91 -7.90 -6.11 2.82
C ARG A 91 -8.34 -5.14 3.90
N ILE A 92 -9.62 -5.19 4.20
CA ILE A 92 -10.24 -4.34 5.20
C ILE A 92 -10.44 -5.19 6.45
N GLU A 93 -9.78 -4.82 7.53
CA GLU A 93 -9.83 -5.58 8.77
C GLU A 93 -11.07 -5.25 9.58
N GLY A 94 -11.52 -6.22 10.37
CA GLY A 94 -12.63 -6.02 11.28
C GLY A 94 -14.02 -6.09 10.66
N VAL A 95 -14.12 -6.31 9.35
CA VAL A 95 -15.42 -6.43 8.65
C VAL A 95 -15.32 -7.52 7.61
N ASP A 96 -16.46 -8.10 7.24
CA ASP A 96 -16.52 -9.04 6.11
C ASP A 96 -16.53 -8.30 4.79
N THR A 97 -17.30 -7.22 4.73
CA THR A 97 -17.39 -6.37 3.55
C THR A 97 -17.89 -4.99 3.95
N VAL A 98 -17.68 -4.03 3.07
CA VAL A 98 -18.20 -2.68 3.22
C VAL A 98 -18.61 -2.16 1.85
N ALA A 99 -19.40 -1.10 1.82
CA ALA A 99 -19.85 -0.50 0.57
C ALA A 99 -18.69 0.13 -0.20
N ILE A 100 -18.77 0.06 -1.52
CA ILE A 100 -17.89 0.82 -2.41
C ILE A 100 -18.06 2.31 -2.08
N GLY A 101 -16.97 3.05 -2.04
CA GLY A 101 -17.00 4.47 -1.65
C GLY A 101 -16.76 4.70 -0.16
N THR A 102 -16.70 3.65 0.65
CA THR A 102 -16.40 3.79 2.07
C THR A 102 -14.99 4.30 2.27
N ARG A 103 -14.83 5.28 3.17
CA ARG A 103 -13.52 5.80 3.53
C ARG A 103 -12.81 4.84 4.46
N VAL A 104 -11.53 4.66 4.23
CA VAL A 104 -10.70 3.72 4.99
C VAL A 104 -9.38 4.37 5.36
N LYS A 105 -8.72 3.81 6.37
CA LYS A 105 -7.45 4.31 6.88
C LYS A 105 -6.44 3.17 6.96
N ALA A 106 -5.24 3.42 6.48
CA ALA A 106 -4.17 2.42 6.47
C ALA A 106 -3.63 2.15 7.87
N ARG A 107 -3.26 0.90 8.07
CA ARG A 107 -2.60 0.46 9.30
C ARG A 107 -1.56 -0.59 8.92
N ILE A 108 -0.42 -0.56 9.60
CA ILE A 108 0.62 -1.57 9.41
C ILE A 108 0.43 -2.64 10.48
N THR A 109 0.35 -3.89 10.04
CA THR A 109 0.18 -5.02 10.94
C THR A 109 0.93 -6.23 10.39
N PRO A 110 1.43 -7.13 11.23
CA PRO A 110 2.05 -8.33 10.71
C PRO A 110 1.03 -9.28 10.09
N ILE A 111 1.37 -9.80 8.93
CA ILE A 111 0.63 -10.89 8.28
C ILE A 111 1.67 -11.97 7.98
N ASP A 112 1.44 -13.17 8.51
CA ASP A 112 2.37 -14.29 8.36
C ASP A 112 3.79 -13.92 8.80
N GLY A 113 3.90 -13.10 9.85
CA GLY A 113 5.19 -12.72 10.41
C GLY A 113 5.88 -11.55 9.73
N GLU A 114 5.29 -10.98 8.68
CA GLU A 114 5.87 -9.86 7.95
C GLU A 114 4.96 -8.62 8.03
N PRO A 115 5.54 -7.43 8.17
CA PRO A 115 4.73 -6.21 8.20
C PRO A 115 4.02 -6.00 6.86
N ALA A 116 2.75 -5.66 6.94
CA ALA A 116 1.91 -5.43 5.77
C ALA A 116 0.97 -4.26 6.02
N VAL A 117 0.50 -3.65 4.94
CA VAL A 117 -0.48 -2.57 5.03
C VAL A 117 -1.87 -3.17 4.86
N VAL A 118 -2.71 -2.92 5.84
CA VAL A 118 -4.14 -3.24 5.77
C VAL A 118 -4.91 -1.94 6.03
N PHE A 119 -6.22 -1.98 5.84
CA PHE A 119 -7.05 -0.81 6.06
C PHE A 119 -8.17 -1.13 7.03
N ASP A 120 -8.51 -0.16 7.85
CA ASP A 120 -9.69 -0.19 8.71
C ASP A 120 -10.70 0.81 8.17
N VAL A 121 -11.98 0.58 8.42
CA VAL A 121 -13.01 1.56 8.09
C VAL A 121 -12.70 2.83 8.87
N ALA A 122 -12.64 3.96 8.17
CA ALA A 122 -12.35 5.23 8.82
C ALA A 122 -13.47 5.61 9.76
N ASN A 123 -13.09 6.13 10.92
CA ASN A 123 -14.08 6.58 11.89
C ASN A 123 -14.85 7.77 11.34
N GLN A 124 -16.16 7.65 11.29
CA GLN A 124 -17.05 8.68 10.77
C GLN A 124 -17.52 9.64 11.85
N GLY A 125 -17.16 9.36 13.08
CA GLY A 125 -17.60 10.15 14.24
C GLY A 125 -16.96 11.49 14.37
#